data_9e830e2ae172ab1c2f361f18557a408e
#
_entry.id   9e830e2ae172ab1c2f361f18557a408e
#
_cell.length_a   1.000
_cell.length_b   1.000
_cell.length_c   1.000
_cell.angle_alpha   90.00
_cell.angle_beta   90.00
_cell.angle_gamma   90.00
#
_symmetry.space_group_name_H-M   'P 1'
#
loop_
_entity.id
_entity.type
_entity.pdbx_description
1 polymer ?
#
loop_
_entity_poly.entity_id
_entity_poly.type
_entity_poly.pdbx_seq_one_letter_code
_entity_poly.pdbx_strand_id
1 'polypeptide(L)'
;MIVWLWDADGPDGSASGVTDGQATACRAAEEGMAVTGAAMATVEVAVHFDGGAWMSSGYRRTGHAWAARHRNGQITWTESRRLELTAS
;
A
#
# COMPACT_ATOMS: atom_id res chain seq x y z
N MET A 1 -9.24 -9.93 -9.93
CA MET A 1 -8.08 -10.43 -9.18
C MET A 1 -7.73 -9.47 -8.07
N ILE A 2 -7.59 -9.97 -6.88
CA ILE A 2 -7.25 -9.13 -5.74
C ILE A 2 -5.74 -8.96 -5.67
N VAL A 3 -5.30 -7.73 -5.51
CA VAL A 3 -3.89 -7.41 -5.38
C VAL A 3 -3.68 -6.51 -4.18
N TRP A 4 -2.44 -6.39 -3.76
CA TRP A 4 -2.04 -5.59 -2.61
C TRP A 4 -1.06 -4.54 -3.10
N LEU A 5 -1.46 -3.28 -2.99
CA LEU A 5 -0.62 -2.14 -3.37
C LEU A 5 0.08 -1.65 -2.12
N TRP A 6 1.38 -1.38 -2.22
CA TRP A 6 2.12 -0.83 -1.08
C TRP A 6 2.95 0.35 -1.54
N ASP A 7 3.18 1.27 -0.62
CA ASP A 7 4.11 2.36 -0.89
C ASP A 7 4.78 2.82 0.40
N ALA A 8 5.96 3.40 0.22
CA ALA A 8 6.72 4.02 1.29
C ALA A 8 7.41 5.23 0.68
N ASP A 9 7.27 6.38 1.33
CA ASP A 9 7.80 7.63 0.79
C ASP A 9 8.57 8.31 1.91
N GLY A 10 9.87 8.45 1.73
CA GLY A 10 10.76 8.99 2.75
C GLY A 10 11.76 9.96 2.18
N PRO A 11 12.64 10.49 3.05
CA PRO A 11 13.61 11.49 2.62
C PRO A 11 14.63 10.99 1.60
N ASP A 12 14.85 9.68 1.57
CA ASP A 12 15.82 9.09 0.66
C ASP A 12 15.19 8.55 -0.61
N GLY A 13 13.90 8.81 -0.82
CA GLY A 13 13.22 8.39 -2.05
C GLY A 13 11.87 7.79 -1.78
N SER A 14 11.32 7.19 -2.82
CA SER A 14 10.02 6.53 -2.77
C SER A 14 10.15 5.11 -3.28
N ALA A 15 9.35 4.22 -2.72
CA ALA A 15 9.27 2.84 -3.17
C ALA A 15 7.81 2.41 -3.16
N SER A 16 7.43 1.61 -4.14
CA SER A 16 6.07 1.12 -4.23
C SER A 16 6.05 -0.17 -5.03
N GLY A 17 4.95 -0.88 -4.94
CA GLY A 17 4.82 -2.11 -5.69
C GLY A 17 3.44 -2.71 -5.56
N VAL A 18 3.27 -3.83 -6.27
CA VAL A 18 2.03 -4.58 -6.29
C VAL A 18 2.38 -6.03 -6.01
N THR A 19 1.65 -6.65 -5.09
CA THR A 19 1.83 -8.05 -4.77
C THR A 19 0.49 -8.76 -4.77
N ASP A 20 0.54 -10.08 -4.71
CA ASP A 20 -0.67 -10.89 -4.67
C ASP A 20 -0.99 -11.42 -3.28
N GLY A 21 -0.29 -10.97 -2.24
CA GLY A 21 -0.53 -11.42 -0.90
C GLY A 21 -0.23 -10.37 0.15
N GLN A 22 -0.97 -10.41 1.25
CA GLN A 22 -0.82 -9.43 2.32
C GLN A 22 0.55 -9.52 2.98
N ALA A 23 0.99 -10.72 3.32
CA ALA A 23 2.27 -10.87 4.00
C ALA A 23 3.42 -10.37 3.14
N THR A 24 3.37 -10.66 1.84
CA THR A 24 4.38 -10.20 0.91
C THR A 24 4.37 -8.67 0.80
N ALA A 25 3.18 -8.09 0.73
CA ALA A 25 3.05 -6.64 0.65
C ALA A 25 3.59 -5.95 1.89
N CYS A 26 3.26 -6.48 3.07
CA CYS A 26 3.74 -5.90 4.31
C CYS A 26 5.27 -5.98 4.41
N ARG A 27 5.83 -7.11 4.03
CA ARG A 27 7.29 -7.26 4.03
C ARG A 27 7.94 -6.28 3.06
N ALA A 28 7.37 -6.16 1.86
CA ALA A 28 7.91 -5.25 0.85
C ALA A 28 7.82 -3.81 1.33
N ALA A 29 6.73 -3.45 1.98
CA ALA A 29 6.56 -2.10 2.52
C ALA A 29 7.59 -1.81 3.61
N GLU A 30 7.86 -2.78 4.49
CA GLU A 30 8.87 -2.61 5.53
C GLU A 30 10.26 -2.45 4.94
N GLU A 31 10.58 -3.22 3.92
CA GLU A 31 11.85 -3.06 3.22
C GLU A 31 11.93 -1.69 2.54
N GLY A 32 10.82 -1.26 1.95
CA GLY A 32 10.74 0.05 1.34
C GLY A 32 10.97 1.17 2.34
N MET A 33 10.43 1.01 3.55
CA MET A 33 10.68 1.98 4.62
C MET A 33 12.17 2.07 4.95
N ALA A 34 12.84 0.93 5.02
CA ALA A 34 14.27 0.91 5.33
C ALA A 34 15.08 1.58 4.22
N VAL A 35 14.73 1.34 2.97
CA VAL A 35 15.47 1.90 1.84
C VAL A 35 15.23 3.40 1.70
N THR A 36 14.01 3.85 1.92
CA THR A 36 13.65 5.26 1.70
C THR A 36 13.80 6.11 2.94
N GLY A 37 14.00 5.50 4.10
CA GLY A 37 14.00 6.23 5.36
C GLY A 37 12.62 6.67 5.80
N ALA A 38 11.58 6.10 5.23
CA ALA A 38 10.21 6.51 5.54
C ALA A 38 9.83 6.11 6.95
N ALA A 39 9.12 6.98 7.63
CA ALA A 39 8.56 6.68 8.95
C ALA A 39 7.21 6.01 8.84
N MET A 40 6.62 6.00 7.66
CA MET A 40 5.31 5.40 7.41
C MET A 40 5.30 4.70 6.06
N ALA A 41 4.49 3.66 5.97
CA ALA A 41 4.19 2.99 4.72
C ALA A 41 2.73 2.59 4.72
N THR A 42 2.16 2.37 3.57
CA THR A 42 0.78 1.92 3.45
C THR A 42 0.69 0.68 2.58
N VAL A 43 -0.27 -0.16 2.91
CA VAL A 43 -0.65 -1.31 2.10
C VAL A 43 -2.15 -1.21 1.89
N GLU A 44 -2.58 -1.36 0.66
CA GLU A 44 -3.98 -1.20 0.31
C GLU A 44 -4.43 -2.35 -0.57
N VAL A 45 -5.63 -2.86 -0.31
CA VAL A 45 -6.21 -3.92 -1.12
C VAL A 45 -6.93 -3.29 -2.30
N ALA A 46 -6.69 -3.83 -3.48
CA ALA A 46 -7.33 -3.35 -4.70
C ALA A 46 -7.74 -4.53 -5.55
N VAL A 47 -8.66 -4.30 -6.46
CA VAL A 47 -9.06 -5.28 -7.45
C VAL A 47 -8.47 -4.87 -8.79
N HIS A 48 -7.68 -5.76 -9.35
CA HIS A 48 -7.14 -5.54 -10.69
C HIS A 48 -8.19 -5.95 -11.71
N PHE A 49 -8.42 -5.11 -12.70
CA PHE A 49 -9.34 -5.43 -13.78
C PHE A 49 -8.67 -5.17 -15.12
N ASP A 50 -9.12 -5.94 -16.09
CA ASP A 50 -8.68 -5.80 -17.47
C ASP A 50 -9.80 -5.11 -18.24
N GLY A 51 -9.53 -3.94 -18.77
CA GLY A 51 -10.53 -3.14 -19.44
C GLY A 51 -10.88 -3.61 -20.84
N GLY A 52 -10.16 -4.58 -21.37
CA GLY A 52 -10.41 -5.06 -22.72
C GLY A 52 -10.09 -4.01 -23.78
N ALA A 53 -10.82 -4.08 -24.88
CA ALA A 53 -10.52 -3.23 -26.03
C ALA A 53 -10.94 -1.78 -25.84
N TRP A 54 -11.86 -1.53 -24.92
CA TRP A 54 -12.47 -0.21 -24.76
C TRP A 54 -11.96 0.57 -23.58
N MET A 55 -11.29 -0.10 -22.64
CA MET A 55 -10.86 0.52 -21.41
C MET A 55 -9.44 0.08 -21.09
N SER A 56 -8.71 0.93 -20.40
CA SER A 56 -7.41 0.57 -19.90
C SER A 56 -7.55 -0.37 -18.71
N SER A 57 -6.58 -1.25 -18.53
CA SER A 57 -6.47 -2.03 -17.32
C SER A 57 -6.21 -1.09 -16.15
N GLY A 58 -6.65 -1.47 -14.97
CA GLY A 58 -6.46 -0.62 -13.81
C GLY A 58 -6.74 -1.34 -12.52
N TYR A 59 -6.75 -0.56 -11.44
CA TYR A 59 -7.00 -1.06 -10.11
C TYR A 59 -8.15 -0.28 -9.48
N ARG A 60 -9.05 -1.01 -8.86
CA ARG A 60 -10.13 -0.40 -8.08
C ARG A 60 -9.82 -0.62 -6.61
N ARG A 61 -9.71 0.45 -5.87
CA ARG A 61 -9.43 0.39 -4.45
C ARG A 61 -10.66 -0.05 -3.68
N THR A 62 -10.46 -0.91 -2.68
CA THR A 62 -11.57 -1.44 -1.90
C THR A 62 -11.86 -0.62 -0.66
N GLY A 63 -10.95 0.25 -0.26
CA GLY A 63 -11.06 0.99 0.98
C GLY A 63 -10.40 0.31 2.16
N HIS A 64 -9.95 -0.93 2.00
CA HIS A 64 -9.22 -1.63 3.06
C HIS A 64 -7.75 -1.31 2.92
N ALA A 65 -7.18 -0.79 3.97
CA ALA A 65 -5.79 -0.37 3.97
C ALA A 65 -5.18 -0.58 5.35
N TRP A 66 -3.87 -0.72 5.36
CA TRP A 66 -3.09 -0.82 6.60
C TRP A 66 -1.96 0.19 6.52
N ALA A 67 -1.63 0.76 7.65
CA ALA A 67 -0.53 1.69 7.74
C ALA A 67 0.51 1.14 8.69
N ALA A 68 1.77 1.21 8.28
CA ALA A 68 2.89 0.87 9.13
C ALA A 68 3.53 2.15 9.63
N ARG A 69 3.94 2.17 10.88
CA ARG A 69 4.69 3.27 11.46
C ARG A 69 5.93 2.72 12.10
N HIS A 70 7.03 3.38 11.84
CA HIS A 70 8.32 3.05 12.45
C HIS A 70 8.56 4.01 13.59
N ARG A 71 8.69 3.47 14.80
CA ARG A 71 8.94 4.27 15.99
C ARG A 71 9.84 3.49 16.94
N ASN A 72 10.91 4.12 17.37
CA ASN A 72 11.83 3.54 18.34
C ASN A 72 12.36 2.16 17.92
N GLY A 73 12.64 2.02 16.63
CA GLY A 73 13.17 0.77 16.10
C GLY A 73 12.14 -0.32 15.87
N GLN A 74 10.87 0.00 16.06
CA GLN A 74 9.81 -0.97 15.87
C GLN A 74 8.82 -0.49 14.82
N ILE A 75 8.27 -1.46 14.08
CA ILE A 75 7.24 -1.18 13.09
C ILE A 75 5.91 -1.71 13.63
N THR A 76 4.91 -0.84 13.66
CA THR A 76 3.58 -1.18 14.10
C THR A 76 2.62 -1.03 12.94
N TRP A 77 1.77 -2.04 12.73
CA TRP A 77 0.76 -2.04 11.69
C TRP A 77 -0.59 -1.75 12.29
N THR A 78 -1.35 -0.87 11.64
CA THR A 78 -2.70 -0.51 12.08
C THR A 78 -3.60 -0.56 10.86
N GLU A 79 -4.78 -1.16 11.03
CA GLU A 79 -5.77 -1.13 9.98
C GLU A 79 -6.31 0.29 9.81
N SER A 80 -6.46 0.69 8.57
CA SER A 80 -6.94 2.02 8.22
C SER A 80 -7.95 1.87 7.12
N ARG A 81 -8.97 2.71 7.14
CA ARG A 81 -9.95 2.76 6.07
C ARG A 81 -9.88 4.12 5.41
N ARG A 82 -10.04 4.11 4.11
CA ARG A 82 -10.03 5.36 3.36
C ARG A 82 -11.43 5.95 3.25
N LEU A 83 -12.18 5.81 4.30
CA LEU A 83 -13.56 6.30 4.30
C LEU A 83 -13.65 7.80 4.37
N GLU A 84 -12.63 8.43 4.82
CA GLU A 84 -12.56 9.89 4.82
C GLU A 84 -12.81 10.46 3.44
N LEU A 85 -12.57 9.64 2.42
CA LEU A 85 -12.85 10.06 1.06
C LEU A 85 -14.33 10.33 0.86
N THR A 86 -15.14 9.54 1.52
CA THR A 86 -16.57 9.66 1.38
C THR A 86 -17.16 10.61 2.41
N ALA A 87 -16.45 10.82 3.47
CA ALA A 87 -16.91 11.72 4.51
C ALA A 87 -16.92 13.16 4.05
N SER A 88 -16.17 13.43 3.04
CA SER A 88 -16.12 14.76 2.48
C SER A 88 -17.43 15.10 1.80
#